data_035f2dc398a18a8bf48ac4be45e25ad4
#
_entry.id   035f2dc398a18a8bf48ac4be45e25ad4
#
_cell.length_a   1.000
_cell.length_b   1.000
_cell.length_c   1.000
_cell.angle_alpha   90.00
_cell.angle_beta   90.00
_cell.angle_gamma   90.00
#
_symmetry.space_group_name_H-M   'P 1'
#
loop_
_entity.id
_entity.type
_entity.pdbx_description
1 polymer ?
#
loop_
_entity_poly.entity_id
_entity_poly.type
_entity_poly.pdbx_seq_one_letter_code
_entity_poly.pdbx_strand_id
1 'polypeptide(L)'
;MIQTKYRIHFFIASLLHFFIFIPFIVQKFIGPDWDSYALLGTVMNLYEDSLYLPSRPPGFPLYEFFLTFIYGLSNYLNLNFETLFLISQFIFVLGNNFIILNFFQKQSSQRIFLYYIIVFSPIYLTSGLSVIDYHAGLFFGLLALYL
;
A
#
# COMPACT_ATOMS: atom_id res chain seq x y z
N MET A 1 -5.44 -3.81 21.06
CA MET A 1 -6.47 -4.71 20.49
C MET A 1 -7.72 -3.90 20.17
N ILE A 2 -8.29 -3.98 18.96
CA ILE A 2 -9.51 -3.24 18.58
C ILE A 2 -10.69 -3.70 19.43
N GLN A 3 -11.41 -2.74 20.05
CA GLN A 3 -12.65 -3.03 20.78
C GLN A 3 -13.70 -3.63 19.81
N THR A 4 -14.51 -4.56 20.28
CA THR A 4 -15.47 -5.31 19.46
C THR A 4 -16.38 -4.42 18.61
N LYS A 5 -16.85 -3.28 19.16
CA LYS A 5 -17.70 -2.32 18.43
C LYS A 5 -17.02 -1.67 17.23
N TYR A 6 -15.67 -1.60 17.19
CA TYR A 6 -14.94 -1.00 16.07
C TYR A 6 -14.49 -2.02 15.03
N ARG A 7 -14.54 -3.31 15.34
CA ARG A 7 -14.17 -4.37 14.37
C ARG A 7 -15.06 -4.32 13.13
N ILE A 8 -16.34 -3.99 13.30
CA ILE A 8 -17.26 -3.87 12.17
C ILE A 8 -16.85 -2.74 11.23
N HIS A 9 -16.35 -1.61 11.74
CA HIS A 9 -15.90 -0.49 10.92
C HIS A 9 -14.63 -0.85 10.14
N PHE A 10 -13.69 -1.57 10.78
CA PHE A 10 -12.52 -2.11 10.07
C PHE A 10 -12.94 -3.07 8.95
N PHE A 11 -13.84 -3.98 9.23
CA PHE A 11 -14.33 -4.94 8.24
C PHE A 11 -15.04 -4.26 7.08
N ILE A 12 -15.94 -3.30 7.34
CA ILE A 12 -16.64 -2.53 6.31
C ILE A 12 -15.63 -1.76 5.44
N ALA A 13 -14.70 -1.02 6.04
CA ALA A 13 -13.70 -0.26 5.30
C ALA A 13 -12.80 -1.18 4.45
N SER A 14 -12.36 -2.31 5.00
CA SER A 14 -11.54 -3.30 4.29
C SER A 14 -12.29 -3.91 3.10
N LEU A 15 -13.57 -4.25 3.28
CA LEU A 15 -14.41 -4.79 2.22
C LEU A 15 -14.63 -3.76 1.09
N LEU A 16 -14.90 -2.51 1.44
CA LEU A 16 -15.05 -1.45 0.44
C LEU A 16 -13.74 -1.20 -0.33
N HIS A 17 -12.60 -1.16 0.36
CA HIS A 17 -11.30 -1.07 -0.31
C HIS A 17 -11.06 -2.26 -1.23
N PHE A 18 -11.39 -3.48 -0.81
CA PHE A 18 -11.28 -4.66 -1.64
C PHE A 18 -12.06 -4.51 -2.96
N PHE A 19 -13.30 -4.04 -2.91
CA PHE A 19 -14.08 -3.79 -4.13
C PHE A 19 -13.50 -2.66 -4.99
N ILE A 20 -12.89 -1.64 -4.39
CA ILE A 20 -12.21 -0.58 -5.13
C ILE A 20 -10.94 -1.12 -5.82
N PHE A 21 -10.17 -2.00 -5.16
CA PHE A 21 -8.91 -2.53 -5.69
C PHE A 21 -9.10 -3.59 -6.77
N ILE A 22 -10.18 -4.41 -6.72
CA ILE A 22 -10.42 -5.49 -7.69
C ILE A 22 -10.29 -5.05 -9.15
N PRO A 23 -10.95 -3.97 -9.64
CA PRO A 23 -10.85 -3.56 -11.04
C PRO A 23 -9.40 -3.26 -11.45
N PHE A 24 -8.61 -2.67 -10.57
CA PHE A 24 -7.21 -2.32 -10.85
C PHE A 24 -6.30 -3.56 -10.84
N ILE A 25 -6.55 -4.51 -9.94
CA ILE A 25 -5.86 -5.81 -9.92
C ILE A 25 -6.14 -6.57 -11.22
N VAL A 26 -7.40 -6.61 -11.67
CA VAL A 26 -7.79 -7.29 -12.91
C VAL A 26 -7.19 -6.62 -14.15
N GLN A 27 -7.14 -5.29 -14.17
CA GLN A 27 -6.55 -4.51 -15.26
C GLN A 27 -5.01 -4.40 -15.17
N LYS A 28 -4.40 -4.93 -14.11
CA LYS A 28 -2.94 -4.85 -13.86
C LYS A 28 -2.42 -3.41 -13.86
N PHE A 29 -3.17 -2.52 -13.26
CA PHE A 29 -2.87 -1.10 -13.27
C PHE A 29 -1.82 -0.76 -12.22
N ILE A 30 -0.67 -0.22 -12.62
CA ILE A 30 0.45 0.13 -11.74
C ILE A 30 0.56 1.62 -11.42
N GLY A 31 -0.43 2.40 -11.79
CA GLY A 31 -0.45 3.85 -11.59
C GLY A 31 -0.25 4.64 -12.87
N PRO A 32 -0.71 5.90 -12.92
CA PRO A 32 -0.68 6.72 -14.13
C PRO A 32 0.57 7.59 -14.23
N ASP A 33 1.44 7.57 -13.22
CA ASP A 33 2.50 8.56 -13.09
C ASP A 33 3.87 8.01 -13.53
N TRP A 34 4.76 8.97 -13.87
CA TRP A 34 6.11 8.68 -14.32
C TRP A 34 6.97 8.01 -13.23
N ASP A 35 6.71 8.33 -11.96
CA ASP A 35 7.44 7.76 -10.82
C ASP A 35 7.20 6.26 -10.69
N SER A 36 5.99 5.79 -11.02
CA SER A 36 5.66 4.37 -11.04
C SER A 36 6.49 3.60 -12.07
N TYR A 37 6.67 4.15 -13.25
CA TYR A 37 7.48 3.53 -14.31
C TYR A 37 8.98 3.59 -13.99
N ALA A 38 9.48 4.70 -13.41
CA ALA A 38 10.87 4.81 -12.99
C ALA A 38 11.20 3.76 -11.91
N LEU A 39 10.28 3.57 -10.96
CA LEU A 39 10.42 2.57 -9.90
C LEU A 39 10.45 1.14 -10.45
N LEU A 40 9.59 0.84 -11.43
CA LEU A 40 9.59 -0.45 -12.11
C LEU A 40 10.93 -0.69 -12.83
N GLY A 41 11.46 0.31 -13.53
CA GLY A 41 12.79 0.23 -14.16
C GLY A 41 13.91 -0.08 -13.17
N THR A 42 13.90 0.57 -12.00
CA THR A 42 14.86 0.28 -10.91
C THR A 42 14.75 -1.17 -10.44
N VAL A 43 13.55 -1.67 -10.23
CA VAL A 43 13.28 -3.05 -9.79
C VAL A 43 13.81 -4.07 -10.80
N MET A 44 13.57 -3.85 -12.10
CA MET A 44 14.03 -4.74 -13.16
C MET A 44 15.55 -4.75 -13.26
N ASN A 45 16.19 -3.57 -13.31
CA ASN A 45 17.65 -3.45 -13.36
C ASN A 45 18.32 -4.11 -12.15
N LEU A 46 17.73 -3.92 -10.95
CA LEU A 46 18.29 -4.52 -9.73
C LEU A 46 18.16 -6.05 -9.72
N TYR A 47 17.07 -6.58 -10.23
CA TYR A 47 16.84 -8.03 -10.27
C TYR A 47 17.63 -8.73 -11.39
N GLU A 48 17.61 -8.16 -12.60
CA GLU A 48 18.17 -8.80 -13.78
C GLU A 48 19.68 -8.56 -13.92
N ASP A 49 20.11 -7.32 -13.65
CA ASP A 49 21.50 -6.89 -13.87
C ASP A 49 22.29 -6.73 -12.58
N SER A 50 21.66 -6.89 -11.41
CA SER A 50 22.25 -6.59 -10.10
C SER A 50 22.78 -5.14 -10.01
N LEU A 51 22.19 -4.23 -10.78
CA LEU A 51 22.56 -2.82 -10.87
C LEU A 51 21.51 -1.96 -10.18
N TYR A 52 21.91 -1.32 -9.08
CA TYR A 52 21.04 -0.39 -8.39
C TYR A 52 21.11 1.00 -9.00
N LEU A 53 20.09 1.35 -9.75
CA LEU A 53 19.82 2.70 -10.25
C LEU A 53 18.56 3.22 -9.56
N PRO A 54 18.68 4.21 -8.63
CA PRO A 54 17.52 4.68 -7.87
C PRO A 54 16.48 5.29 -8.80
N SER A 55 15.19 5.02 -8.52
CA SER A 55 14.07 5.52 -9.33
C SER A 55 14.00 7.04 -9.36
N ARG A 56 14.45 7.68 -8.27
CA ARG A 56 14.57 9.15 -8.14
C ARG A 56 15.60 9.50 -7.07
N PRO A 57 16.35 10.61 -7.20
CA PRO A 57 17.27 11.06 -6.16
C PRO A 57 16.51 11.55 -4.90
N PRO A 58 16.92 11.15 -3.68
CA PRO A 58 18.06 10.29 -3.33
C PRO A 58 17.78 8.77 -3.43
N GLY A 59 16.61 8.34 -3.90
CA GLY A 59 16.15 6.95 -3.92
C GLY A 59 15.37 6.57 -2.65
N PHE A 60 14.70 5.42 -2.73
CA PHE A 60 13.96 4.81 -1.62
C PHE A 60 14.39 3.36 -1.45
N PRO A 61 15.66 3.10 -1.09
CA PRO A 61 16.27 1.78 -1.22
C PRO A 61 15.49 0.67 -0.52
N LEU A 62 14.94 0.91 0.66
CA LEU A 62 14.19 -0.12 1.38
C LEU A 62 12.94 -0.56 0.62
N TYR A 63 12.22 0.39 0.02
CA TYR A 63 11.02 0.10 -0.74
C TYR A 63 11.37 -0.51 -2.11
N GLU A 64 12.41 -0.01 -2.77
CA GLU A 64 12.90 -0.53 -4.04
C GLU A 64 13.40 -1.98 -3.91
N PHE A 65 14.11 -2.32 -2.83
CA PHE A 65 14.50 -3.70 -2.51
C PHE A 65 13.29 -4.58 -2.19
N PHE A 66 12.30 -4.06 -1.46
CA PHE A 66 11.06 -4.78 -1.21
C PHE A 66 10.32 -5.11 -2.52
N LEU A 67 10.20 -4.16 -3.44
CA LEU A 67 9.59 -4.40 -4.75
C LEU A 67 10.40 -5.38 -5.61
N THR A 68 11.73 -5.33 -5.55
CA THR A 68 12.59 -6.28 -6.23
C THR A 68 12.36 -7.70 -5.71
N PHE A 69 12.17 -7.86 -4.40
CA PHE A 69 11.77 -9.14 -3.81
C PHE A 69 10.39 -9.60 -4.34
N ILE A 70 9.40 -8.72 -4.43
CA ILE A 70 8.07 -9.04 -5.01
C ILE A 70 8.19 -9.43 -6.48
N TYR A 71 9.07 -8.74 -7.25
CA TYR A 71 9.35 -9.08 -8.65
C TYR A 71 9.98 -10.48 -8.78
N GLY A 72 10.99 -10.78 -7.98
CA GLY A 72 11.60 -12.11 -7.94
C GLY A 72 10.61 -13.20 -7.54
N LEU A 73 9.74 -12.92 -6.57
CA LEU A 73 8.69 -13.85 -6.15
C LEU A 73 7.66 -14.08 -7.28
N SER A 74 7.31 -13.03 -8.04
CA SER A 74 6.39 -13.15 -9.18
C SER A 74 6.97 -14.07 -10.26
N ASN A 75 8.25 -13.92 -10.57
CA ASN A 75 8.95 -14.76 -11.54
C ASN A 75 9.03 -16.22 -11.04
N TYR A 76 9.35 -16.42 -9.77
CA TYR A 76 9.44 -17.77 -9.18
C TYR A 76 8.09 -18.50 -9.19
N LEU A 77 6.99 -17.79 -8.90
CA LEU A 77 5.64 -18.35 -8.85
C LEU A 77 4.93 -18.36 -10.22
N ASN A 78 5.55 -17.85 -11.28
CA ASN A 78 4.93 -17.62 -12.59
C ASN A 78 3.63 -16.79 -12.48
N LEU A 79 3.62 -15.82 -11.58
CA LEU A 79 2.51 -14.89 -11.39
C LEU A 79 2.84 -13.55 -12.04
N ASN A 80 1.81 -12.79 -12.37
CA ASN A 80 1.99 -11.46 -12.89
C ASN A 80 2.47 -10.49 -11.79
N PHE A 81 3.54 -9.75 -12.07
CA PHE A 81 4.14 -8.83 -11.09
C PHE A 81 3.16 -7.75 -10.63
N GLU A 82 2.43 -7.13 -11.53
CA GLU A 82 1.49 -6.04 -11.23
C GLU A 82 0.39 -6.52 -10.29
N THR A 83 -0.05 -7.77 -10.45
CA THR A 83 -1.03 -8.39 -9.57
C THR A 83 -0.48 -8.58 -8.15
N LEU A 84 0.71 -9.17 -8.01
CA LEU A 84 1.35 -9.35 -6.71
C LEU A 84 1.66 -8.03 -6.04
N PHE A 85 2.11 -7.06 -6.82
CA PHE A 85 2.37 -5.72 -6.36
C PHE A 85 1.09 -5.07 -5.78
N LEU A 86 -0.02 -5.04 -6.53
CA LEU A 86 -1.29 -4.47 -6.05
C LEU A 86 -1.83 -5.19 -4.82
N ILE A 87 -1.64 -6.51 -4.72
CA ILE A 87 -1.97 -7.27 -3.51
C ILE A 87 -1.12 -6.78 -2.32
N SER A 88 0.19 -6.56 -2.53
CA SER A 88 1.05 -6.05 -1.46
C SER A 88 0.65 -4.63 -1.01
N GLN A 89 0.28 -3.75 -1.95
CA GLN A 89 -0.26 -2.43 -1.63
C GLN A 89 -1.57 -2.52 -0.84
N PHE A 90 -2.45 -3.42 -1.23
CA PHE A 90 -3.69 -3.66 -0.48
C PHE A 90 -3.42 -4.10 0.96
N ILE A 91 -2.39 -4.92 1.20
CA ILE A 91 -1.98 -5.30 2.56
C ILE A 91 -1.53 -4.07 3.37
N PHE A 92 -0.74 -3.15 2.78
CA PHE A 92 -0.38 -1.89 3.45
C PHE A 92 -1.61 -1.02 3.73
N VAL A 93 -2.56 -0.93 2.80
CA VAL A 93 -3.85 -0.22 3.02
C VAL A 93 -4.60 -0.81 4.20
N LEU A 94 -4.70 -2.14 4.31
CA LEU A 94 -5.34 -2.81 5.44
C LEU A 94 -4.59 -2.53 6.76
N GLY A 95 -3.27 -2.58 6.75
CA GLY A 95 -2.44 -2.24 7.90
C GLY A 95 -2.65 -0.79 8.36
N ASN A 96 -2.65 0.15 7.43
CA ASN A 96 -2.93 1.56 7.70
C ASN A 96 -4.33 1.76 8.27
N ASN A 97 -5.36 1.14 7.68
CA ASN A 97 -6.73 1.19 8.18
C ASN A 97 -6.83 0.68 9.62
N PHE A 98 -6.12 -0.41 9.93
CA PHE A 98 -6.09 -0.96 11.28
C PHE A 98 -5.47 0.01 12.28
N ILE A 99 -4.32 0.60 11.96
CA ILE A 99 -3.61 1.53 12.86
C ILE A 99 -4.41 2.82 13.03
N ILE A 100 -4.89 3.43 11.94
CA ILE A 100 -5.69 4.66 11.98
C ILE A 100 -6.94 4.44 12.84
N LEU A 101 -7.65 3.33 12.66
CA LEU A 101 -8.83 3.02 13.47
C LEU A 101 -8.49 2.89 14.96
N ASN A 102 -7.34 2.28 15.30
CA ASN A 102 -6.89 2.17 16.68
C ASN A 102 -6.57 3.53 17.33
N PHE A 103 -6.07 4.50 16.57
CA PHE A 103 -5.92 5.87 17.06
C PHE A 103 -7.28 6.51 17.38
N PHE A 104 -8.27 6.35 16.51
CA PHE A 104 -9.58 6.96 16.72
C PHE A 104 -10.42 6.29 17.80
N GLN A 105 -10.33 4.97 17.97
CA GLN A 105 -11.09 4.26 19.00
C GLN A 105 -10.74 4.70 20.44
N LYS A 106 -9.52 5.20 20.67
CA LYS A 106 -9.08 5.67 22.00
C LYS A 106 -9.71 7.01 22.41
N GLN A 107 -10.34 7.73 21.48
CA GLN A 107 -10.68 9.13 21.69
C GLN A 107 -12.20 9.40 21.84
N SER A 108 -13.07 8.91 20.99
CA SER A 108 -14.55 8.93 21.14
C SER A 108 -15.24 8.31 19.91
N SER A 109 -16.51 7.90 20.07
CA SER A 109 -17.34 7.36 18.96
C SER A 109 -17.61 8.35 17.83
N GLN A 110 -17.61 9.68 18.12
CA GLN A 110 -17.81 10.72 17.11
C GLN A 110 -16.69 10.79 16.08
N ARG A 111 -15.50 10.26 16.38
CA ARG A 111 -14.34 10.30 15.49
C ARG A 111 -14.29 9.16 14.47
N ILE A 112 -15.22 8.22 14.52
CA ILE A 112 -15.37 7.21 13.47
C ILE A 112 -15.65 7.85 12.11
N PHE A 113 -16.39 8.97 12.08
CA PHE A 113 -16.60 9.71 10.84
C PHE A 113 -15.27 10.22 10.24
N LEU A 114 -14.37 10.74 11.07
CA LEU A 114 -13.03 11.17 10.63
C LEU A 114 -12.20 10.01 10.07
N TYR A 115 -12.30 8.83 10.68
CA TYR A 115 -11.69 7.61 10.13
C TYR A 115 -12.13 7.39 8.68
N TYR A 116 -13.43 7.37 8.41
CA TYR A 116 -13.93 7.17 7.05
C TYR A 116 -13.53 8.30 6.09
N ILE A 117 -13.54 9.56 6.52
CA ILE A 117 -13.05 10.68 5.71
C ILE A 117 -11.59 10.45 5.28
N ILE A 118 -10.74 10.00 6.19
CA ILE A 118 -9.32 9.76 5.89
C ILE A 118 -9.16 8.59 4.92
N VAL A 119 -9.68 7.41 5.27
CA VAL A 119 -9.41 6.18 4.51
C VAL A 119 -10.14 6.13 3.15
N PHE A 120 -11.16 6.96 2.94
CA PHE A 120 -11.84 7.13 1.66
C PHE A 120 -11.54 8.47 0.99
N SER A 121 -10.56 9.23 1.49
CA SER A 121 -10.12 10.42 0.78
C SER A 121 -9.52 10.06 -0.59
N PRO A 122 -9.71 10.90 -1.62
CA PRO A 122 -9.13 10.64 -2.94
C PRO A 122 -7.62 10.42 -2.89
N ILE A 123 -6.90 11.19 -2.07
CA ILE A 123 -5.45 11.06 -1.90
C ILE A 123 -5.09 9.68 -1.34
N TYR A 124 -5.79 9.21 -0.32
CA TYR A 124 -5.54 7.91 0.27
C TYR A 124 -5.79 6.77 -0.72
N LEU A 125 -6.89 6.85 -1.48
CA LEU A 125 -7.26 5.82 -2.46
C LEU A 125 -6.29 5.80 -3.65
N THR A 126 -6.00 6.97 -4.24
CA THR A 126 -5.10 7.03 -5.41
C THR A 126 -3.68 6.63 -5.08
N SER A 127 -3.17 7.01 -3.89
CA SER A 127 -1.84 6.57 -3.45
C SER A 127 -1.75 5.07 -3.20
N GLY A 128 -2.86 4.42 -2.79
CA GLY A 128 -2.91 2.97 -2.63
C GLY A 128 -2.93 2.19 -3.94
N LEU A 129 -3.37 2.83 -5.02
CA LEU A 129 -3.44 2.23 -6.36
C LEU A 129 -2.19 2.52 -7.21
N SER A 130 -1.26 3.32 -6.71
CA SER A 130 -0.01 3.66 -7.40
C SER A 130 1.15 2.85 -6.84
N VAL A 131 2.13 2.53 -7.69
CA VAL A 131 3.36 1.81 -7.32
C VAL A 131 4.27 2.63 -6.38
N ILE A 132 3.80 3.77 -5.89
CA ILE A 132 4.58 4.68 -5.07
C ILE A 132 4.60 4.20 -3.61
N ASP A 133 5.68 4.52 -2.91
CA ASP A 133 5.98 4.14 -1.53
C ASP A 133 5.06 4.74 -0.44
N TYR A 134 4.07 5.54 -0.82
CA TYR A 134 3.26 6.31 0.13
C TYR A 134 2.56 5.45 1.19
N HIS A 135 1.91 4.35 0.80
CA HIS A 135 1.23 3.49 1.77
C HIS A 135 2.20 2.68 2.64
N ALA A 136 3.32 2.26 2.08
CA ALA A 136 4.38 1.61 2.85
C ALA A 136 5.01 2.61 3.84
N GLY A 137 5.37 3.81 3.39
CA GLY A 137 5.89 4.87 4.24
C GLY A 137 4.92 5.29 5.34
N LEU A 138 3.64 5.46 4.99
CA LEU A 138 2.57 5.74 5.96
C LEU A 138 2.43 4.61 6.98
N PHE A 139 2.47 3.34 6.55
CA PHE A 139 2.37 2.19 7.44
C PHE A 139 3.49 2.17 8.47
N PHE A 140 4.74 2.28 8.05
CA PHE A 140 5.87 2.28 8.97
C PHE A 140 5.89 3.52 9.87
N GLY A 141 5.53 4.70 9.34
CA GLY A 141 5.40 5.91 10.14
C GLY A 141 4.31 5.81 11.21
N LEU A 142 3.14 5.32 10.86
CA LEU A 142 2.05 5.10 11.82
C LEU A 142 2.39 4.01 12.82
N LEU A 143 3.06 2.94 12.40
CA LEU A 143 3.49 1.87 13.29
C LEU A 143 4.48 2.39 14.34
N ALA A 144 5.46 3.20 13.92
CA ALA A 144 6.42 3.82 14.85
C ALA A 144 5.76 4.76 15.86
N LEU A 145 4.65 5.42 15.50
CA LEU A 145 3.88 6.25 16.43
C LEU A 145 2.95 5.44 17.33
N TYR A 146 2.60 4.22 16.93
CA TYR A 146 1.70 3.35 17.67
C TYR A 146 2.41 2.52 18.76
N LEU A 147 3.67 2.17 18.54
CA LEU A 147 4.53 1.41 19.46
C LEU A 147 5.08 2.29 20.59
#